data_e732435febd9acc45e8752dc4add6bdb
#
_entry.id   e732435febd9acc45e8752dc4add6bdb
#
_cell.length_a   1.000
_cell.length_b   1.000
_cell.length_c   1.000
_cell.angle_alpha   90.00
_cell.angle_beta   90.00
_cell.angle_gamma   90.00
#
_symmetry.space_group_name_H-M   'P 1'
#
loop_
_entity.id
_entity.type
_entity.pdbx_description
1 polymer ?
#
loop_
_entity_poly.entity_id
_entity_poly.type
_entity_poly.pdbx_seq_one_letter_code
_entity_poly.pdbx_strand_id
1 'polypeptide(L)'
;MNILVINCGSSSLKYQLIDSASEAVLAKGLCERIGIEGSQITYQPAGGEKEVTVSPMPTHTQAIQMVLDALTNDKTGVIKSLDEVGAVGHRIVHGGEAFTASTLITEDAVKAIEECSDLAPLHNPANLIGIRACQELMPNTPMVGVFDTAFHQTMPEKASLYGLPYEYYEKYKVRRYGFHGTSHSYVSKRTAEILGRPYDSLKTVVCHLGNGSSISAVLNGKSVDTSMGLTPLEGLVMGTRSGDVDPGALQFIMHKENMDIDQMLNVLNKKSGVYGMSGVSSDFRDVENAANEGNKKAEAALESFAYRVAKYVGAYAAAMSGVDAIAFTAGVGENDKITRKKVCGYLAFLGIEIDDEANSKRGQEIVISAPGSKVSVLVIPTNEELAIARETLALVK
;
A
#
# COMPACT_ATOMS: atom_id res chain seq x y z
N MET A 1 -11.09 23.48 3.45
CA MET A 1 -10.43 23.32 2.14
C MET A 1 -10.69 21.90 1.66
N ASN A 2 -11.19 21.73 0.44
CA ASN A 2 -11.38 20.42 -0.13
C ASN A 2 -10.11 19.96 -0.84
N ILE A 3 -9.67 18.73 -0.56
CA ILE A 3 -8.49 18.12 -1.15
C ILE A 3 -8.93 16.94 -2.02
N LEU A 4 -8.57 16.98 -3.29
CA LEU A 4 -8.80 15.88 -4.21
C LEU A 4 -7.58 14.94 -4.15
N VAL A 5 -7.79 13.72 -3.68
CA VAL A 5 -6.76 12.68 -3.63
C VAL A 5 -6.90 11.80 -4.86
N ILE A 6 -5.80 11.60 -5.58
CA ILE A 6 -5.74 10.80 -6.81
C ILE A 6 -4.67 9.71 -6.69
N ASN A 7 -5.06 8.50 -7.02
CA ASN A 7 -4.18 7.36 -7.21
C ASN A 7 -4.36 6.82 -8.63
N CYS A 8 -3.41 7.16 -9.50
CA CYS A 8 -3.46 6.88 -10.93
C CYS A 8 -2.63 5.63 -11.24
N GLY A 9 -3.29 4.58 -11.72
CA GLY A 9 -2.67 3.38 -12.25
C GLY A 9 -2.67 3.36 -13.80
N SER A 10 -2.09 2.34 -14.41
CA SER A 10 -1.94 2.23 -15.88
C SER A 10 -3.28 2.25 -16.65
N SER A 11 -4.34 1.67 -16.07
CA SER A 11 -5.68 1.60 -16.67
C SER A 11 -6.80 1.89 -15.68
N SER A 12 -6.48 2.51 -14.56
CA SER A 12 -7.45 2.86 -13.51
C SER A 12 -7.04 4.14 -12.79
N LEU A 13 -8.04 4.79 -12.17
CA LEU A 13 -7.83 5.99 -11.37
C LEU A 13 -8.81 5.96 -10.20
N LYS A 14 -8.29 5.82 -8.97
CA LYS A 14 -9.07 5.93 -7.74
C LYS A 14 -9.00 7.35 -7.22
N TYR A 15 -10.11 7.88 -6.73
CA TYR A 15 -10.15 9.25 -6.20
C TYR A 15 -11.04 9.38 -4.98
N GLN A 16 -10.72 10.40 -4.15
CA GLN A 16 -11.58 10.87 -3.06
C GLN A 16 -11.46 12.38 -2.96
N LEU A 17 -12.58 13.06 -2.76
CA LEU A 17 -12.61 14.45 -2.33
C LEU A 17 -12.86 14.50 -0.82
N ILE A 18 -11.94 15.12 -0.08
CA ILE A 18 -11.93 15.14 1.38
C ILE A 18 -11.95 16.59 1.86
N ASP A 19 -12.88 16.92 2.78
CA ASP A 19 -12.81 18.17 3.51
C ASP A 19 -11.73 18.10 4.59
N SER A 20 -10.70 18.93 4.47
CA SER A 20 -9.54 18.90 5.36
C SER A 20 -9.81 19.38 6.79
N ALA A 21 -10.92 20.04 7.04
CA ALA A 21 -11.27 20.53 8.39
C ALA A 21 -11.97 19.45 9.21
N SER A 22 -12.94 18.75 8.60
CA SER A 22 -13.69 17.67 9.23
C SER A 22 -13.12 16.28 8.96
N GLU A 23 -12.19 16.16 8.00
CA GLU A 23 -11.67 14.91 7.45
C GLU A 23 -12.74 14.01 6.83
N ALA A 24 -13.91 14.57 6.55
CA ALA A 24 -15.00 13.84 5.93
C ALA A 24 -14.76 13.63 4.44
N VAL A 25 -15.05 12.42 3.96
CA VAL A 25 -15.08 12.11 2.53
C VAL A 25 -16.35 12.68 1.94
N LEU A 26 -16.23 13.69 1.06
CA LEU A 26 -17.37 14.31 0.37
C LEU A 26 -17.84 13.47 -0.82
N ALA A 27 -16.91 12.90 -1.56
CA ALA A 27 -17.19 11.96 -2.64
C ALA A 27 -16.00 11.03 -2.85
N LYS A 28 -16.26 9.85 -3.40
CA LYS A 28 -15.23 8.88 -3.78
C LYS A 28 -15.63 8.12 -5.03
N GLY A 29 -14.65 7.55 -5.70
CA GLY A 29 -14.94 6.71 -6.85
C GLY A 29 -13.70 6.11 -7.51
N LEU A 30 -13.95 5.51 -8.68
CA LEU A 30 -12.97 4.76 -9.43
C LEU A 30 -13.30 4.86 -10.91
N CYS A 31 -12.32 5.21 -11.74
CA CYS A 31 -12.35 5.01 -13.17
C CYS A 31 -11.60 3.71 -13.50
N GLU A 32 -12.21 2.85 -14.30
CA GLU A 32 -11.65 1.55 -14.66
C GLU A 32 -11.61 1.39 -16.18
N ARG A 33 -10.68 0.56 -16.65
CA ARG A 33 -10.49 0.23 -18.07
C ARG A 33 -10.16 1.47 -18.92
N ILE A 34 -9.41 2.43 -18.36
CA ILE A 34 -8.95 3.62 -19.10
C ILE A 34 -8.07 3.15 -20.26
N GLY A 35 -8.34 3.67 -21.47
CA GLY A 35 -7.68 3.25 -22.70
C GLY A 35 -8.16 1.91 -23.29
N ILE A 36 -9.17 1.29 -22.69
CA ILE A 36 -9.70 -0.03 -23.08
C ILE A 36 -11.21 0.08 -23.30
N GLU A 37 -11.77 -0.73 -24.20
CA GLU A 37 -13.21 -0.79 -24.44
C GLU A 37 -13.99 -1.15 -23.17
N GLY A 38 -15.15 -0.51 -22.97
CA GLY A 38 -15.99 -0.71 -21.79
C GLY A 38 -15.47 0.01 -20.55
N SER A 39 -14.78 1.13 -20.71
CA SER A 39 -14.39 1.98 -19.60
C SER A 39 -15.60 2.51 -18.84
N GLN A 40 -15.47 2.63 -17.53
CA GLN A 40 -16.54 3.07 -16.64
C GLN A 40 -16.00 3.93 -15.49
N ILE A 41 -16.83 4.86 -15.06
CA ILE A 41 -16.63 5.62 -13.83
C ILE A 41 -17.64 5.20 -12.78
N THR A 42 -17.15 4.95 -11.58
CA THR A 42 -17.95 4.84 -10.36
C THR A 42 -17.86 6.16 -9.61
N TYR A 43 -18.99 6.68 -9.17
CA TYR A 43 -19.09 7.88 -8.33
C TYR A 43 -20.01 7.60 -7.14
N GLN A 44 -19.61 8.03 -5.96
CA GLN A 44 -20.41 7.93 -4.73
C GLN A 44 -20.24 9.19 -3.89
N PRO A 45 -21.24 10.09 -3.86
CA PRO A 45 -21.24 11.23 -2.92
C PRO A 45 -21.48 10.76 -1.49
N ALA A 46 -21.09 11.58 -0.52
CA ALA A 46 -21.33 11.29 0.90
C ALA A 46 -22.84 11.12 1.18
N GLY A 47 -23.20 10.01 1.81
CA GLY A 47 -24.59 9.71 2.12
C GLY A 47 -25.46 9.34 0.92
N GLY A 48 -24.91 9.33 -0.31
CA GLY A 48 -25.60 8.97 -1.54
C GLY A 48 -25.31 7.54 -2.00
N GLU A 49 -26.06 7.13 -3.01
CA GLU A 49 -25.88 5.82 -3.63
C GLU A 49 -24.68 5.81 -4.59
N LYS A 50 -24.14 4.63 -4.82
CA LYS A 50 -23.08 4.39 -5.77
C LYS A 50 -23.66 4.38 -7.19
N GLU A 51 -23.20 5.29 -8.03
CA GLU A 51 -23.54 5.36 -9.45
C GLU A 51 -22.39 4.79 -10.30
N VAL A 52 -22.73 4.03 -11.34
CA VAL A 52 -21.77 3.50 -12.31
C VAL A 52 -22.20 3.96 -13.71
N THR A 53 -21.31 4.68 -14.39
CA THR A 53 -21.55 5.17 -15.75
C THR A 53 -20.49 4.59 -16.69
N VAL A 54 -20.95 3.85 -17.70
CA VAL A 54 -20.10 3.38 -18.80
C VAL A 54 -19.95 4.51 -19.80
N SER A 55 -18.71 4.93 -20.03
CA SER A 55 -18.39 6.00 -20.97
C SER A 55 -16.95 5.84 -21.47
N PRO A 56 -16.68 6.15 -22.76
CA PRO A 56 -15.31 6.06 -23.28
C PRO A 56 -14.36 6.97 -22.54
N MET A 57 -13.27 6.40 -22.03
CA MET A 57 -12.13 7.11 -21.42
C MET A 57 -10.85 6.69 -22.14
N PRO A 58 -10.58 7.22 -23.34
CA PRO A 58 -9.39 6.83 -24.12
C PRO A 58 -8.07 7.23 -23.44
N THR A 59 -8.09 8.26 -22.60
CA THR A 59 -6.91 8.71 -21.83
C THR A 59 -7.26 9.03 -20.39
N HIS A 60 -6.23 9.20 -19.54
CA HIS A 60 -6.39 9.63 -18.16
C HIS A 60 -6.92 11.07 -18.04
N THR A 61 -6.65 11.94 -19.02
CA THR A 61 -7.22 13.30 -19.05
C THR A 61 -8.75 13.24 -19.12
N GLN A 62 -9.32 12.38 -20.01
CA GLN A 62 -10.76 12.19 -20.03
C GLN A 62 -11.30 11.56 -18.74
N ALA A 63 -10.57 10.62 -18.15
CA ALA A 63 -10.98 10.03 -16.87
C ALA A 63 -11.03 11.10 -15.76
N ILE A 64 -10.02 11.95 -15.65
CA ILE A 64 -10.00 13.05 -14.67
C ILE A 64 -11.09 14.05 -14.96
N GLN A 65 -11.31 14.43 -16.24
CA GLN A 65 -12.40 15.33 -16.62
C GLN A 65 -13.76 14.77 -16.13
N MET A 66 -14.03 13.48 -16.35
CA MET A 66 -15.26 12.84 -15.87
C MET A 66 -15.39 12.85 -14.36
N VAL A 67 -14.27 12.71 -13.62
CA VAL A 67 -14.27 12.87 -12.16
C VAL A 67 -14.66 14.28 -11.78
N LEU A 68 -14.08 15.30 -12.41
CA LEU A 68 -14.37 16.72 -12.14
C LEU A 68 -15.82 17.06 -12.48
N ASP A 69 -16.32 16.55 -13.59
CA ASP A 69 -17.73 16.71 -14.02
C ASP A 69 -18.70 16.06 -13.02
N ALA A 70 -18.36 14.89 -12.48
CA ALA A 70 -19.18 14.21 -11.47
C ALA A 70 -19.19 14.99 -10.14
N LEU A 71 -18.05 15.56 -9.73
CA LEU A 71 -17.93 16.35 -8.51
C LEU A 71 -18.73 17.66 -8.58
N THR A 72 -18.87 18.26 -9.77
CA THR A 72 -19.55 19.54 -10.02
C THR A 72 -20.94 19.39 -10.64
N ASN A 73 -21.46 18.17 -10.75
CA ASN A 73 -22.77 17.89 -11.37
C ASN A 73 -23.89 18.61 -10.62
N ASP A 74 -24.81 19.24 -11.33
CA ASP A 74 -25.92 20.04 -10.74
C ASP A 74 -26.85 19.23 -9.79
N LYS A 75 -26.93 17.91 -9.97
CA LYS A 75 -27.86 17.05 -9.20
C LYS A 75 -27.17 16.23 -8.13
N THR A 76 -25.98 15.69 -8.43
CA THR A 76 -25.26 14.71 -7.59
C THR A 76 -23.90 15.21 -7.14
N GLY A 77 -23.46 16.35 -7.64
CA GLY A 77 -22.18 16.97 -7.30
C GLY A 77 -22.13 17.44 -5.85
N VAL A 78 -20.93 17.46 -5.29
CA VAL A 78 -20.65 17.84 -3.91
C VAL A 78 -19.97 19.21 -3.76
N ILE A 79 -19.56 19.79 -4.88
CA ILE A 79 -19.02 21.16 -5.01
C ILE A 79 -19.71 21.89 -6.15
N LYS A 80 -19.72 23.23 -6.13
CA LYS A 80 -20.36 24.06 -7.17
C LYS A 80 -19.44 24.41 -8.30
N SER A 81 -18.14 24.51 -8.02
CA SER A 81 -17.10 24.82 -9.02
C SER A 81 -15.79 24.17 -8.64
N LEU A 82 -14.88 24.04 -9.63
CA LEU A 82 -13.53 23.50 -9.39
C LEU A 82 -12.66 24.41 -8.50
N ASP A 83 -13.02 25.69 -8.34
CA ASP A 83 -12.33 26.60 -7.43
C ASP A 83 -12.46 26.17 -5.95
N GLU A 84 -13.43 25.31 -5.65
CA GLU A 84 -13.59 24.72 -4.30
C GLU A 84 -12.59 23.57 -4.04
N VAL A 85 -11.90 23.07 -5.07
CA VAL A 85 -10.77 22.12 -4.90
C VAL A 85 -9.52 22.94 -4.58
N GLY A 86 -9.18 23.03 -3.31
CA GLY A 86 -8.08 23.86 -2.84
C GLY A 86 -6.69 23.25 -3.07
N ALA A 87 -6.59 21.92 -3.25
CA ALA A 87 -5.34 21.22 -3.56
C ALA A 87 -5.62 19.81 -4.12
N VAL A 88 -4.62 19.24 -4.83
CA VAL A 88 -4.62 17.85 -5.28
C VAL A 88 -3.45 17.09 -4.64
N GLY A 89 -3.74 15.97 -4.00
CA GLY A 89 -2.74 15.03 -3.50
C GLY A 89 -2.61 13.82 -4.43
N HIS A 90 -1.42 13.58 -4.96
CA HIS A 90 -1.13 12.45 -5.84
C HIS A 90 -0.35 11.39 -5.11
N ARG A 91 -0.84 10.14 -5.12
CA ARG A 91 -0.01 9.00 -4.75
C ARG A 91 1.00 8.73 -5.86
N ILE A 92 2.28 8.62 -5.50
CA ILE A 92 3.38 8.27 -6.39
C ILE A 92 4.06 7.03 -5.82
N VAL A 93 4.27 6.03 -6.67
CA VAL A 93 4.75 4.73 -6.19
C VAL A 93 6.22 4.77 -5.81
N HIS A 94 7.07 5.42 -6.60
CA HIS A 94 8.52 5.40 -6.35
C HIS A 94 9.14 6.80 -6.41
N GLY A 95 9.76 7.21 -5.32
CA GLY A 95 10.45 8.50 -5.21
C GLY A 95 11.99 8.39 -5.27
N GLY A 96 12.53 7.18 -5.40
CA GLY A 96 13.99 6.96 -5.36
C GLY A 96 14.60 7.49 -4.06
N GLU A 97 15.84 7.95 -4.14
CA GLU A 97 16.52 8.68 -3.05
C GLU A 97 16.22 10.19 -3.10
N ALA A 98 15.61 10.68 -4.19
CA ALA A 98 15.31 12.09 -4.38
C ALA A 98 14.20 12.61 -3.46
N PHE A 99 13.25 11.73 -3.08
CA PHE A 99 12.10 12.12 -2.28
C PHE A 99 12.07 11.38 -0.94
N THR A 100 12.43 12.10 0.11
CA THR A 100 12.42 11.62 1.50
C THR A 100 11.17 12.04 2.27
N ALA A 101 10.31 12.85 1.64
CA ALA A 101 9.05 13.35 2.17
C ALA A 101 8.11 13.72 1.01
N SER A 102 6.85 13.98 1.34
CA SER A 102 5.89 14.57 0.40
C SER A 102 6.37 15.93 -0.10
N THR A 103 6.07 16.27 -1.35
CA THR A 103 6.64 17.45 -2.03
C THR A 103 5.61 18.14 -2.92
N LEU A 104 5.68 19.48 -3.00
CA LEU A 104 4.94 20.24 -4.01
C LEU A 104 5.38 19.83 -5.42
N ILE A 105 4.42 19.59 -6.29
CA ILE A 105 4.67 19.23 -7.68
C ILE A 105 5.06 20.48 -8.47
N THR A 106 6.35 20.65 -8.67
CA THR A 106 6.97 21.62 -9.57
C THR A 106 7.48 20.91 -10.82
N GLU A 107 7.91 21.65 -11.85
CA GLU A 107 8.54 21.04 -13.02
C GLU A 107 9.82 20.24 -12.66
N ASP A 108 10.58 20.69 -11.67
CA ASP A 108 11.76 19.96 -11.20
C ASP A 108 11.36 18.67 -10.46
N ALA A 109 10.28 18.71 -9.68
CA ALA A 109 9.74 17.51 -9.04
C ALA A 109 9.24 16.50 -10.10
N VAL A 110 8.56 16.96 -11.15
CA VAL A 110 8.12 16.08 -12.26
C VAL A 110 9.30 15.42 -12.94
N LYS A 111 10.38 16.16 -13.25
CA LYS A 111 11.60 15.60 -13.85
C LYS A 111 12.23 14.54 -12.93
N ALA A 112 12.34 14.83 -11.64
CA ALA A 112 12.88 13.85 -10.69
C ALA A 112 12.01 12.59 -10.56
N ILE A 113 10.68 12.70 -10.65
CA ILE A 113 9.77 11.54 -10.71
C ILE A 113 9.96 10.76 -12.01
N GLU A 114 10.18 11.45 -13.12
CA GLU A 114 10.46 10.82 -14.42
C GLU A 114 11.78 10.02 -14.38
N GLU A 115 12.83 10.58 -13.79
CA GLU A 115 14.11 9.88 -13.57
C GLU A 115 13.96 8.64 -12.69
N CYS A 116 13.02 8.62 -11.75
CA CYS A 116 12.69 7.45 -10.94
C CYS A 116 11.86 6.39 -11.71
N SER A 117 11.41 6.65 -12.94
CA SER A 117 10.57 5.72 -13.71
C SER A 117 11.29 4.41 -14.06
N ASP A 118 12.61 4.43 -14.19
CA ASP A 118 13.39 3.21 -14.39
C ASP A 118 13.30 2.24 -13.21
N LEU A 119 13.07 2.75 -11.99
CA LEU A 119 12.86 1.96 -10.77
C LEU A 119 11.42 1.43 -10.64
N ALA A 120 10.47 2.05 -11.31
CA ALA A 120 9.04 1.68 -11.29
C ALA A 120 8.37 1.86 -12.66
N PRO A 121 8.81 1.15 -13.71
CA PRO A 121 8.37 1.38 -15.09
C PRO A 121 6.89 1.09 -15.33
N LEU A 122 6.25 0.29 -14.47
CA LEU A 122 4.81 -0.02 -14.55
C LEU A 122 3.91 0.99 -13.81
N HIS A 123 4.49 1.90 -12.99
CA HIS A 123 3.72 2.75 -12.08
C HIS A 123 3.99 4.25 -12.29
N ASN A 124 5.25 4.69 -12.19
CA ASN A 124 5.59 6.11 -12.26
C ASN A 124 5.12 6.80 -13.55
N PRO A 125 5.24 6.19 -14.75
CA PRO A 125 4.70 6.80 -15.97
C PRO A 125 3.20 7.08 -15.88
N ALA A 126 2.40 6.18 -15.29
CA ALA A 126 0.97 6.39 -15.08
C ALA A 126 0.69 7.50 -14.06
N ASN A 127 1.49 7.57 -12.98
CA ASN A 127 1.38 8.66 -12.00
C ASN A 127 1.67 10.02 -12.65
N LEU A 128 2.71 10.13 -13.50
CA LEU A 128 3.03 11.35 -14.24
C LEU A 128 1.92 11.78 -15.19
N ILE A 129 1.30 10.83 -15.92
CA ILE A 129 0.15 11.11 -16.79
C ILE A 129 -0.99 11.72 -15.96
N GLY A 130 -1.29 11.16 -14.77
CA GLY A 130 -2.30 11.70 -13.87
C GLY A 130 -1.97 13.12 -13.38
N ILE A 131 -0.72 13.39 -13.03
CA ILE A 131 -0.25 14.72 -12.63
C ILE A 131 -0.43 15.72 -13.77
N ARG A 132 0.06 15.39 -14.98
CA ARG A 132 -0.05 16.27 -16.15
C ARG A 132 -1.50 16.56 -16.53
N ALA A 133 -2.38 15.56 -16.47
CA ALA A 133 -3.80 15.74 -16.71
C ALA A 133 -4.46 16.69 -15.69
N CYS A 134 -4.10 16.60 -14.41
CA CYS A 134 -4.57 17.54 -13.39
C CYS A 134 -4.03 18.95 -13.61
N GLN A 135 -2.76 19.11 -13.99
CA GLN A 135 -2.16 20.41 -14.32
C GLN A 135 -2.86 21.08 -15.50
N GLU A 136 -3.25 20.31 -16.52
CA GLU A 136 -4.00 20.81 -17.68
C GLU A 136 -5.41 21.31 -17.29
N LEU A 137 -6.13 20.51 -16.48
CA LEU A 137 -7.53 20.80 -16.12
C LEU A 137 -7.69 21.77 -14.95
N MET A 138 -6.69 21.85 -14.08
CA MET A 138 -6.69 22.70 -12.88
C MET A 138 -5.34 23.41 -12.72
N PRO A 139 -4.96 24.33 -13.65
CA PRO A 139 -3.62 24.90 -13.73
C PRO A 139 -3.23 25.78 -12.52
N ASN A 140 -4.20 26.29 -11.79
CA ASN A 140 -3.98 27.15 -10.62
C ASN A 140 -4.07 26.41 -9.27
N THR A 141 -4.42 25.13 -9.28
CA THR A 141 -4.58 24.34 -8.06
C THR A 141 -3.24 23.73 -7.65
N PRO A 142 -2.73 23.98 -6.43
CA PRO A 142 -1.49 23.38 -5.97
C PRO A 142 -1.61 21.87 -5.87
N MET A 143 -0.53 21.18 -6.23
CA MET A 143 -0.46 19.72 -6.26
C MET A 143 0.70 19.22 -5.41
N VAL A 144 0.50 18.10 -4.72
CA VAL A 144 1.47 17.46 -3.84
C VAL A 144 1.65 16.00 -4.24
N GLY A 145 2.90 15.58 -4.37
CA GLY A 145 3.28 14.17 -4.52
C GLY A 145 3.54 13.53 -3.16
N VAL A 146 2.86 12.43 -2.88
CA VAL A 146 3.04 11.59 -1.69
C VAL A 146 3.56 10.24 -2.14
N PHE A 147 4.77 9.89 -1.70
CA PHE A 147 5.54 8.76 -2.23
C PHE A 147 5.44 7.54 -1.31
N ASP A 148 5.13 6.37 -1.88
CA ASP A 148 5.07 5.12 -1.13
C ASP A 148 6.42 4.76 -0.49
N THR A 149 7.52 5.21 -1.08
CA THR A 149 8.89 4.92 -0.62
C THR A 149 9.42 5.92 0.41
N ALA A 150 8.82 7.12 0.54
CA ALA A 150 9.37 8.21 1.32
C ALA A 150 9.51 7.87 2.82
N PHE A 151 8.51 7.22 3.42
CA PHE A 151 8.54 6.82 4.83
C PHE A 151 9.72 5.91 5.16
N HIS A 152 10.16 5.09 4.21
CA HIS A 152 11.25 4.12 4.37
C HIS A 152 12.64 4.71 4.11
N GLN A 153 12.76 5.98 3.72
CA GLN A 153 14.06 6.61 3.46
C GLN A 153 14.89 6.81 4.74
N THR A 154 14.30 6.61 5.92
CA THR A 154 15.02 6.60 7.21
C THR A 154 15.71 5.27 7.53
N MET A 155 15.62 4.26 6.67
CA MET A 155 16.33 3.00 6.85
C MET A 155 17.85 3.22 6.82
N PRO A 156 18.60 2.64 7.78
CA PRO A 156 20.06 2.66 7.74
C PRO A 156 20.60 1.76 6.60
N GLU A 157 21.81 2.04 6.14
CA GLU A 157 22.45 1.28 5.05
C GLU A 157 22.44 -0.24 5.29
N LYS A 158 22.70 -0.67 6.51
CA LYS A 158 22.69 -2.11 6.91
C LYS A 158 21.35 -2.82 6.63
N ALA A 159 20.25 -2.08 6.53
CA ALA A 159 18.92 -2.61 6.22
C ALA A 159 18.56 -2.42 4.74
N SER A 160 19.10 -1.40 4.09
CA SER A 160 18.74 -1.04 2.73
C SER A 160 19.66 -1.63 1.66
N LEU A 161 20.92 -1.90 1.96
CA LEU A 161 21.86 -2.48 1.00
C LEU A 161 21.61 -3.97 0.80
N TYR A 162 21.69 -4.40 -0.46
CA TYR A 162 21.73 -5.81 -0.82
C TYR A 162 23.16 -6.35 -0.72
N GLY A 163 23.31 -7.66 -0.51
CA GLY A 163 24.60 -8.36 -0.56
C GLY A 163 25.13 -8.53 -1.99
N LEU A 164 25.10 -7.47 -2.78
CA LEU A 164 25.58 -7.37 -4.16
C LEU A 164 26.84 -6.51 -4.22
N PRO A 165 27.62 -6.55 -5.34
CA PRO A 165 28.72 -5.59 -5.54
C PRO A 165 28.23 -4.15 -5.32
N TYR A 166 28.96 -3.42 -4.46
CA TYR A 166 28.56 -2.07 -4.01
C TYR A 166 28.39 -1.07 -5.16
N GLU A 167 29.14 -1.30 -6.27
CA GLU A 167 29.05 -0.50 -7.48
C GLU A 167 27.64 -0.43 -8.10
N TYR A 168 26.78 -1.43 -7.90
CA TYR A 168 25.40 -1.41 -8.39
C TYR A 168 24.54 -0.43 -7.60
N TYR A 169 24.84 -0.26 -6.32
CA TYR A 169 24.21 0.83 -5.55
C TYR A 169 24.73 2.19 -6.02
N GLU A 170 26.06 2.35 -6.18
CA GLU A 170 26.63 3.63 -6.60
C GLU A 170 26.12 4.09 -7.97
N LYS A 171 26.09 3.19 -8.95
CA LYS A 171 25.72 3.50 -10.33
C LYS A 171 24.23 3.57 -10.57
N TYR A 172 23.48 2.63 -10.03
CA TYR A 172 22.08 2.38 -10.39
C TYR A 172 21.11 2.54 -9.22
N LYS A 173 21.62 2.91 -8.05
CA LYS A 173 20.82 3.04 -6.82
C LYS A 173 20.07 1.76 -6.45
N VAL A 174 20.67 0.60 -6.74
CA VAL A 174 20.10 -0.72 -6.40
C VAL A 174 20.21 -0.95 -4.91
N ARG A 175 19.07 -0.76 -4.22
CA ARG A 175 18.90 -0.95 -2.78
C ARG A 175 17.44 -1.28 -2.47
N ARG A 176 17.16 -1.65 -1.22
CA ARG A 176 15.80 -1.71 -0.71
C ARG A 176 15.23 -0.30 -0.53
N TYR A 177 14.06 -0.05 -1.08
CA TYR A 177 13.29 1.19 -0.89
C TYR A 177 12.06 0.95 -0.01
N GLY A 178 11.33 -0.15 -0.25
CA GLY A 178 10.07 -0.43 0.40
C GLY A 178 8.90 0.36 -0.19
N PHE A 179 7.68 -0.11 0.09
CA PHE A 179 6.44 0.46 -0.43
C PHE A 179 5.38 0.46 0.66
N HIS A 180 4.17 0.90 0.33
CA HIS A 180 3.08 1.13 1.29
C HIS A 180 3.45 2.10 2.43
N GLY A 181 4.44 2.96 2.21
CA GLY A 181 4.98 3.85 3.24
C GLY A 181 3.93 4.77 3.85
N THR A 182 2.99 5.26 3.05
CA THR A 182 1.85 6.06 3.51
C THR A 182 1.01 5.28 4.53
N SER A 183 0.68 4.02 4.24
CA SER A 183 -0.05 3.14 5.16
C SER A 183 0.76 2.82 6.41
N HIS A 184 2.03 2.44 6.27
CA HIS A 184 2.91 2.15 7.40
C HIS A 184 3.07 3.34 8.33
N SER A 185 3.25 4.55 7.79
CA SER A 185 3.31 5.79 8.57
C SER A 185 2.00 6.08 9.30
N TYR A 186 0.87 6.00 8.59
CA TYR A 186 -0.45 6.23 9.17
C TYR A 186 -0.75 5.26 10.32
N VAL A 187 -0.59 3.96 10.08
CA VAL A 187 -0.92 2.92 11.05
C VAL A 187 0.00 2.95 12.25
N SER A 188 1.30 3.21 12.09
CA SER A 188 2.23 3.33 13.22
C SER A 188 1.95 4.54 14.09
N LYS A 189 1.59 5.69 13.52
CA LYS A 189 1.14 6.88 14.27
C LYS A 189 -0.16 6.57 15.04
N ARG A 190 -1.11 5.95 14.35
CA ARG A 190 -2.39 5.60 14.97
C ARG A 190 -2.24 4.57 16.09
N THR A 191 -1.29 3.64 15.98
CA THR A 191 -0.92 2.70 17.06
C THR A 191 -0.52 3.46 18.32
N ALA A 192 0.35 4.47 18.21
CA ALA A 192 0.80 5.28 19.33
C ALA A 192 -0.37 6.03 20.01
N GLU A 193 -1.25 6.62 19.21
CA GLU A 193 -2.43 7.34 19.68
C GLU A 193 -3.39 6.42 20.47
N ILE A 194 -3.71 5.23 19.94
CA ILE A 194 -4.59 4.24 20.58
C ILE A 194 -3.98 3.74 21.91
N LEU A 195 -2.68 3.52 21.93
CA LEU A 195 -1.97 3.08 23.14
C LEU A 195 -1.70 4.21 24.13
N GLY A 196 -1.97 5.47 23.78
CA GLY A 196 -1.70 6.65 24.63
C GLY A 196 -0.19 6.81 24.93
N ARG A 197 0.69 6.41 24.00
CA ARG A 197 2.15 6.48 24.15
C ARG A 197 2.77 7.46 23.14
N PRO A 198 3.87 8.14 23.48
CA PRO A 198 4.58 8.98 22.53
C PRO A 198 5.06 8.16 21.32
N TYR A 199 4.82 8.68 20.09
CA TYR A 199 5.17 8.00 18.84
C TYR A 199 6.66 7.67 18.73
N ASP A 200 7.51 8.56 19.24
CA ASP A 200 8.96 8.43 19.26
C ASP A 200 9.51 7.54 20.39
N SER A 201 8.63 6.87 21.13
CA SER A 201 9.00 5.93 22.20
C SER A 201 8.70 4.48 21.90
N LEU A 202 8.08 4.20 20.73
CA LEU A 202 7.55 2.87 20.39
C LEU A 202 8.44 2.09 19.43
N LYS A 203 8.44 0.77 19.62
CA LYS A 203 8.92 -0.25 18.68
C LYS A 203 7.70 -0.94 18.07
N THR A 204 7.27 -0.49 16.90
CA THR A 204 6.05 -0.98 16.25
C THR A 204 6.39 -1.79 15.01
N VAL A 205 5.80 -2.97 14.88
CA VAL A 205 5.78 -3.72 13.61
C VAL A 205 4.42 -3.52 12.98
N VAL A 206 4.38 -2.97 11.76
CA VAL A 206 3.14 -2.81 10.99
C VAL A 206 3.06 -3.89 9.93
N CYS A 207 2.00 -4.69 9.96
CA CYS A 207 1.69 -5.76 9.03
C CYS A 207 0.57 -5.29 8.08
N HIS A 208 0.96 -4.70 6.95
CA HIS A 208 0.03 -4.33 5.87
C HIS A 208 -0.21 -5.57 5.00
N LEU A 209 -1.30 -6.27 5.25
CA LEU A 209 -1.61 -7.56 4.62
C LEU A 209 -2.85 -7.41 3.71
N GLY A 210 -2.60 -7.32 2.42
CA GLY A 210 -3.62 -7.26 1.37
C GLY A 210 -3.27 -8.18 0.21
N ASN A 211 -3.77 -7.90 -0.99
CA ASN A 211 -3.33 -8.60 -2.19
C ASN A 211 -1.85 -8.30 -2.49
N GLY A 212 -1.40 -7.05 -2.29
CA GLY A 212 -0.01 -6.72 -2.02
C GLY A 212 0.21 -6.68 -0.50
N SER A 213 1.29 -7.28 0.00
CA SER A 213 1.57 -7.35 1.44
C SER A 213 2.98 -6.92 1.76
N SER A 214 3.14 -6.15 2.82
CA SER A 214 4.45 -5.75 3.34
C SER A 214 4.43 -5.59 4.86
N ILE A 215 5.60 -5.70 5.47
CA ILE A 215 5.80 -5.46 6.90
C ILE A 215 6.87 -4.39 7.04
N SER A 216 6.73 -3.51 8.03
CA SER A 216 7.75 -2.54 8.39
C SER A 216 8.09 -2.59 9.88
N ALA A 217 9.36 -2.33 10.18
CA ALA A 217 9.86 -2.07 11.52
C ALA A 217 9.92 -0.57 11.74
N VAL A 218 9.14 -0.06 12.69
CA VAL A 218 9.09 1.37 13.02
C VAL A 218 9.65 1.56 14.42
N LEU A 219 10.83 2.13 14.50
CA LEU A 219 11.54 2.41 15.75
C LEU A 219 11.53 3.90 16.02
N ASN A 220 10.94 4.31 17.15
CA ASN A 220 10.91 5.72 17.56
C ASN A 220 10.39 6.66 16.45
N GLY A 221 9.30 6.23 15.80
CA GLY A 221 8.64 7.00 14.74
C GLY A 221 9.32 6.95 13.35
N LYS A 222 10.40 6.17 13.19
CA LYS A 222 11.14 6.05 11.92
C LYS A 222 11.09 4.62 11.40
N SER A 223 10.89 4.45 10.10
CA SER A 223 11.06 3.15 9.44
C SER A 223 12.54 2.77 9.45
N VAL A 224 12.87 1.63 10.07
CA VAL A 224 14.25 1.13 10.14
C VAL A 224 14.48 -0.12 9.31
N ASP A 225 13.40 -0.77 8.87
CA ASP A 225 13.42 -1.89 7.91
C ASP A 225 12.02 -2.09 7.31
N THR A 226 11.95 -2.72 6.14
CA THR A 226 10.69 -3.10 5.48
C THR A 226 10.89 -4.29 4.56
N SER A 227 9.83 -5.05 4.29
CA SER A 227 9.92 -6.33 3.59
C SER A 227 9.96 -6.22 2.06
N MET A 228 9.34 -5.21 1.45
CA MET A 228 9.47 -4.98 0.02
C MET A 228 10.82 -4.36 -0.30
N GLY A 229 11.35 -4.65 -1.48
CA GLY A 229 12.72 -4.33 -1.87
C GLY A 229 12.84 -3.10 -2.78
N LEU A 230 13.68 -3.25 -3.81
CA LEU A 230 13.78 -2.33 -4.95
C LEU A 230 12.43 -2.21 -5.66
N THR A 231 11.73 -3.32 -5.76
CA THR A 231 10.38 -3.45 -6.33
C THR A 231 9.41 -4.01 -5.28
N PRO A 232 8.08 -3.92 -5.52
CA PRO A 232 7.10 -4.51 -4.61
C PRO A 232 6.98 -6.05 -4.70
N LEU A 233 8.00 -6.75 -5.20
CA LEU A 233 8.02 -8.21 -5.36
C LEU A 233 8.65 -8.94 -4.18
N GLU A 234 9.77 -8.43 -3.65
CA GLU A 234 10.49 -9.01 -2.51
C GLU A 234 9.62 -9.03 -1.24
N GLY A 235 9.88 -9.96 -0.34
CA GLY A 235 9.29 -10.03 0.97
C GLY A 235 8.28 -11.16 1.16
N LEU A 236 7.07 -10.81 1.56
CA LEU A 236 6.01 -11.78 1.87
C LEU A 236 5.50 -12.50 0.62
N VAL A 237 5.01 -13.72 0.81
CA VAL A 237 4.04 -14.31 -0.13
C VAL A 237 2.83 -13.39 -0.18
N MET A 238 2.30 -13.10 -1.37
CA MET A 238 1.19 -12.16 -1.57
C MET A 238 0.07 -12.85 -2.36
N GLY A 239 -0.92 -12.12 -2.82
CA GLY A 239 -2.01 -12.70 -3.63
C GLY A 239 -1.51 -13.43 -4.87
N THR A 240 -0.70 -12.74 -5.70
CA THR A 240 -0.13 -13.29 -6.95
C THR A 240 1.40 -13.21 -6.99
N ARG A 241 2.04 -12.49 -6.08
CA ARG A 241 3.50 -12.31 -6.04
C ARG A 241 4.14 -13.33 -5.13
N SER A 242 5.31 -13.83 -5.56
CA SER A 242 6.03 -14.89 -4.84
C SER A 242 6.58 -14.46 -3.48
N GLY A 243 6.96 -13.18 -3.33
CA GLY A 243 7.86 -12.78 -2.25
C GLY A 243 9.25 -13.38 -2.44
N ASP A 244 9.96 -13.58 -1.33
CA ASP A 244 11.32 -14.12 -1.31
C ASP A 244 11.40 -15.52 -1.93
N VAL A 245 12.33 -15.67 -2.86
CA VAL A 245 12.63 -16.92 -3.55
C VAL A 245 14.11 -17.00 -3.85
N ASP A 246 14.70 -18.22 -3.82
CA ASP A 246 16.08 -18.44 -4.18
C ASP A 246 16.32 -18.14 -5.68
N PRO A 247 17.26 -17.24 -6.05
CA PRO A 247 17.61 -16.99 -7.46
C PRO A 247 18.05 -18.25 -8.22
N GLY A 248 18.69 -19.22 -7.55
CA GLY A 248 19.06 -20.51 -8.13
C GLY A 248 17.84 -21.35 -8.53
N ALA A 249 16.77 -21.30 -7.75
CA ALA A 249 15.50 -21.94 -8.12
C ALA A 249 14.88 -21.30 -9.36
N LEU A 250 15.01 -19.98 -9.52
CA LEU A 250 14.53 -19.26 -10.71
C LEU A 250 15.28 -19.71 -11.95
N GLN A 251 16.61 -19.72 -11.90
CA GLN A 251 17.46 -20.20 -13.01
C GLN A 251 17.11 -21.64 -13.39
N PHE A 252 16.92 -22.53 -12.39
CA PHE A 252 16.54 -23.92 -12.63
C PHE A 252 15.24 -24.03 -13.41
N ILE A 253 14.18 -23.30 -12.98
CA ILE A 253 12.88 -23.29 -13.66
C ILE A 253 13.01 -22.70 -15.08
N MET A 254 13.71 -21.57 -15.23
CA MET A 254 13.92 -20.93 -16.54
C MET A 254 14.56 -21.89 -17.55
N HIS A 255 15.56 -22.66 -17.11
CA HIS A 255 16.17 -23.67 -17.98
C HIS A 255 15.22 -24.83 -18.31
N LYS A 256 14.39 -25.28 -17.34
CA LYS A 256 13.44 -26.39 -17.56
C LYS A 256 12.29 -26.01 -18.49
N GLU A 257 11.80 -24.79 -18.36
CA GLU A 257 10.61 -24.28 -19.08
C GLU A 257 11.01 -23.45 -20.32
N ASN A 258 12.32 -23.30 -20.59
CA ASN A 258 12.86 -22.46 -21.67
C ASN A 258 12.32 -21.01 -21.64
N MET A 259 12.34 -20.40 -20.45
CA MET A 259 11.90 -19.04 -20.19
C MET A 259 13.07 -18.06 -20.17
N ASP A 260 12.83 -16.83 -20.64
CA ASP A 260 13.71 -15.70 -20.37
C ASP A 260 13.38 -15.05 -19.01
N ILE A 261 14.15 -14.02 -18.62
CA ILE A 261 13.98 -13.34 -17.33
C ILE A 261 12.65 -12.58 -17.24
N ASP A 262 12.16 -11.99 -18.32
CA ASP A 262 10.93 -11.23 -18.33
C ASP A 262 9.71 -12.15 -18.16
N GLN A 263 9.75 -13.33 -18.79
CA GLN A 263 8.76 -14.37 -18.61
C GLN A 263 8.75 -14.88 -17.16
N MET A 264 9.93 -15.07 -16.56
CA MET A 264 10.04 -15.47 -15.15
C MET A 264 9.52 -14.38 -14.21
N LEU A 265 9.86 -13.11 -14.44
CA LEU A 265 9.32 -11.99 -13.65
C LEU A 265 7.79 -11.90 -13.77
N ASN A 266 7.21 -12.21 -14.93
CA ASN A 266 5.75 -12.29 -15.06
C ASN A 266 5.17 -13.45 -14.22
N VAL A 267 5.82 -14.60 -14.14
CA VAL A 267 5.41 -15.70 -13.24
C VAL A 267 5.46 -15.24 -11.79
N LEU A 268 6.56 -14.63 -11.36
CA LEU A 268 6.76 -14.18 -9.98
C LEU A 268 5.75 -13.10 -9.54
N ASN A 269 5.36 -12.21 -10.46
CA ASN A 269 4.45 -11.11 -10.15
C ASN A 269 2.96 -11.48 -10.28
N LYS A 270 2.59 -12.37 -11.23
CA LYS A 270 1.18 -12.58 -11.61
C LYS A 270 0.66 -14.00 -11.44
N LYS A 271 1.55 -15.01 -11.35
CA LYS A 271 1.17 -16.42 -11.33
C LYS A 271 1.65 -17.17 -10.09
N SER A 272 2.19 -16.46 -9.12
CA SER A 272 2.76 -16.98 -7.87
C SER A 272 1.87 -16.63 -6.67
N GLY A 273 2.44 -16.49 -5.50
CA GLY A 273 1.73 -16.16 -4.28
C GLY A 273 0.74 -17.23 -3.85
N VAL A 274 -0.26 -16.85 -3.06
CA VAL A 274 -1.30 -17.80 -2.63
C VAL A 274 -2.09 -18.36 -3.80
N TYR A 275 -2.24 -17.57 -4.89
CA TYR A 275 -2.82 -18.04 -6.14
C TYR A 275 -2.02 -19.20 -6.75
N GLY A 276 -0.74 -18.99 -6.98
CA GLY A 276 0.12 -20.01 -7.59
C GLY A 276 0.29 -21.25 -6.71
N MET A 277 0.36 -21.06 -5.39
CA MET A 277 0.51 -22.15 -4.43
C MET A 277 -0.79 -22.99 -4.28
N SER A 278 -1.94 -22.33 -4.20
CA SER A 278 -3.24 -23.00 -4.02
C SER A 278 -3.83 -23.56 -5.30
N GLY A 279 -3.58 -22.87 -6.42
CA GLY A 279 -4.25 -23.11 -7.69
C GLY A 279 -5.73 -22.69 -7.71
N VAL A 280 -6.16 -21.85 -6.73
CA VAL A 280 -7.58 -21.46 -6.56
C VAL A 280 -7.78 -20.01 -6.98
N SER A 281 -7.30 -19.06 -6.21
CA SER A 281 -7.58 -17.63 -6.38
C SER A 281 -6.48 -16.79 -5.72
N SER A 282 -6.35 -15.53 -6.10
CA SER A 282 -5.59 -14.53 -5.37
C SER A 282 -6.39 -13.89 -4.22
N ASP A 283 -7.70 -14.11 -4.17
CA ASP A 283 -8.56 -13.68 -3.07
C ASP A 283 -8.42 -14.69 -1.90
N PHE A 284 -7.95 -14.21 -0.78
CA PHE A 284 -7.73 -15.03 0.42
C PHE A 284 -9.02 -15.70 0.92
N ARG A 285 -10.18 -15.10 0.69
CA ARG A 285 -11.48 -15.67 1.06
C ARG A 285 -11.81 -16.94 0.28
N ASP A 286 -11.49 -16.94 -1.01
CA ASP A 286 -11.69 -18.13 -1.85
C ASP A 286 -10.73 -19.24 -1.45
N VAL A 287 -9.47 -18.88 -1.13
CA VAL A 287 -8.45 -19.83 -0.69
C VAL A 287 -8.82 -20.42 0.68
N GLU A 288 -9.35 -19.60 1.59
CA GLU A 288 -9.84 -20.04 2.91
C GLU A 288 -11.03 -21.01 2.76
N ASN A 289 -12.00 -20.69 1.90
CA ASN A 289 -13.13 -21.57 1.62
C ASN A 289 -12.66 -22.93 1.07
N ALA A 290 -11.75 -22.93 0.10
CA ALA A 290 -11.19 -24.15 -0.45
C ALA A 290 -10.42 -24.97 0.59
N ALA A 291 -9.67 -24.32 1.47
CA ALA A 291 -8.98 -25.00 2.58
C ALA A 291 -9.96 -25.64 3.56
N ASN A 292 -11.05 -24.95 3.90
CA ASN A 292 -12.12 -25.47 4.78
C ASN A 292 -12.85 -26.67 4.15
N GLU A 293 -12.90 -26.75 2.81
CA GLU A 293 -13.42 -27.90 2.04
C GLU A 293 -12.39 -29.03 1.90
N GLY A 294 -11.19 -28.90 2.49
CA GLY A 294 -10.16 -29.93 2.51
C GLY A 294 -9.13 -29.86 1.38
N ASN A 295 -9.04 -28.74 0.68
CA ASN A 295 -8.00 -28.53 -0.34
C ASN A 295 -6.63 -28.32 0.33
N LYS A 296 -5.76 -29.33 0.25
CA LYS A 296 -4.44 -29.33 0.90
C LYS A 296 -3.47 -28.29 0.36
N LYS A 297 -3.58 -27.90 -0.92
CA LYS A 297 -2.76 -26.82 -1.49
C LYS A 297 -3.18 -25.47 -0.95
N ALA A 298 -4.48 -25.25 -0.78
CA ALA A 298 -5.00 -24.03 -0.18
C ALA A 298 -4.60 -23.92 1.31
N GLU A 299 -4.70 -25.02 2.09
CA GLU A 299 -4.19 -25.07 3.48
C GLU A 299 -2.70 -24.69 3.53
N ALA A 300 -1.87 -25.31 2.67
CA ALA A 300 -0.43 -25.05 2.62
C ALA A 300 -0.09 -23.60 2.23
N ALA A 301 -0.85 -23.02 1.30
CA ALA A 301 -0.67 -21.62 0.88
C ALA A 301 -0.94 -20.65 2.02
N LEU A 302 -2.07 -20.81 2.74
CA LEU A 302 -2.43 -19.96 3.88
C LEU A 302 -1.45 -20.15 5.06
N GLU A 303 -1.01 -21.37 5.31
CA GLU A 303 -0.03 -21.64 6.36
C GLU A 303 1.33 -21.01 6.05
N SER A 304 1.80 -21.16 4.80
CA SER A 304 3.03 -20.50 4.34
C SER A 304 2.96 -18.99 4.45
N PHE A 305 1.81 -18.39 4.11
CA PHE A 305 1.59 -16.96 4.26
C PHE A 305 1.73 -16.52 5.72
N ALA A 306 0.97 -17.13 6.63
CA ALA A 306 1.01 -16.80 8.07
C ALA A 306 2.42 -17.00 8.66
N TYR A 307 3.08 -18.09 8.31
CA TYR A 307 4.44 -18.39 8.73
C TYR A 307 5.47 -17.34 8.27
N ARG A 308 5.37 -16.89 6.99
CA ARG A 308 6.25 -15.84 6.46
C ARG A 308 6.03 -14.50 7.15
N VAL A 309 4.75 -14.14 7.42
CA VAL A 309 4.43 -12.95 8.21
C VAL A 309 5.08 -13.01 9.58
N ALA A 310 4.92 -14.12 10.30
CA ALA A 310 5.53 -14.32 11.63
C ALA A 310 7.05 -14.23 11.60
N LYS A 311 7.71 -14.81 10.59
CA LYS A 311 9.17 -14.71 10.42
C LYS A 311 9.63 -13.27 10.27
N TYR A 312 8.95 -12.47 9.45
CA TYR A 312 9.29 -11.05 9.27
C TYR A 312 9.07 -10.26 10.57
N VAL A 313 7.97 -10.50 11.29
CA VAL A 313 7.75 -9.87 12.60
C VAL A 313 8.86 -10.22 13.57
N GLY A 314 9.27 -11.49 13.63
CA GLY A 314 10.39 -11.95 14.47
C GLY A 314 11.73 -11.30 14.09
N ALA A 315 12.01 -11.21 12.78
CA ALA A 315 13.22 -10.53 12.27
C ALA A 315 13.22 -9.04 12.65
N TYR A 316 12.09 -8.38 12.57
CA TYR A 316 11.97 -6.95 12.89
C TYR A 316 11.97 -6.68 14.40
N ALA A 317 11.45 -7.60 15.21
CA ALA A 317 11.65 -7.57 16.65
C ALA A 317 13.15 -7.64 17.00
N ALA A 318 13.93 -8.48 16.29
CA ALA A 318 15.39 -8.53 16.44
C ALA A 318 16.05 -7.23 15.96
N ALA A 319 15.67 -6.69 14.80
CA ALA A 319 16.23 -5.46 14.25
C ALA A 319 16.05 -4.24 15.18
N MET A 320 14.93 -4.21 15.92
CA MET A 320 14.62 -3.14 16.90
C MET A 320 15.05 -3.48 18.33
N SER A 321 15.65 -4.66 18.60
CA SER A 321 15.95 -5.16 19.95
C SER A 321 14.70 -5.20 20.84
N GLY A 322 13.63 -5.77 20.33
CA GLY A 322 12.32 -5.90 20.99
C GLY A 322 11.18 -5.32 20.15
N VAL A 323 9.95 -5.54 20.62
CA VAL A 323 8.73 -5.03 20.00
C VAL A 323 7.73 -4.65 21.10
N ASP A 324 7.12 -3.47 20.99
CA ASP A 324 6.07 -3.00 21.91
C ASP A 324 4.66 -3.28 21.35
N ALA A 325 4.51 -3.13 20.02
CA ALA A 325 3.23 -3.27 19.36
C ALA A 325 3.35 -3.92 17.97
N ILE A 326 2.33 -4.70 17.61
CA ILE A 326 2.12 -5.24 16.26
C ILE A 326 0.76 -4.75 15.78
N ALA A 327 0.71 -4.07 14.64
CA ALA A 327 -0.51 -3.56 14.06
C ALA A 327 -0.82 -4.25 12.73
N PHE A 328 -1.98 -4.91 12.65
CA PHE A 328 -2.50 -5.53 11.44
C PHE A 328 -3.39 -4.54 10.70
N THR A 329 -3.21 -4.43 9.38
CA THR A 329 -3.95 -3.51 8.53
C THR A 329 -4.11 -4.07 7.12
N ALA A 330 -4.85 -3.38 6.27
CA ALA A 330 -5.26 -3.77 4.93
C ALA A 330 -6.19 -5.00 4.89
N GLY A 331 -6.65 -5.37 3.72
CA GLY A 331 -7.77 -6.28 3.54
C GLY A 331 -7.72 -7.58 4.34
N VAL A 332 -6.60 -8.32 4.29
CA VAL A 332 -6.39 -9.55 5.08
C VAL A 332 -6.13 -9.20 6.54
N GLY A 333 -5.24 -8.24 6.81
CA GLY A 333 -4.90 -7.84 8.17
C GLY A 333 -6.10 -7.38 8.99
N GLU A 334 -7.03 -6.65 8.38
CA GLU A 334 -8.24 -6.12 9.02
C GLU A 334 -9.34 -7.18 9.19
N ASN A 335 -9.50 -8.09 8.23
CA ASN A 335 -10.70 -8.91 8.15
C ASN A 335 -10.48 -10.39 8.47
N ASP A 336 -9.23 -10.91 8.39
CA ASP A 336 -8.94 -12.33 8.61
C ASP A 336 -8.39 -12.59 10.02
N LYS A 337 -9.32 -12.89 10.92
CA LYS A 337 -8.99 -13.24 12.31
C LYS A 337 -8.16 -14.54 12.44
N ILE A 338 -8.28 -15.45 11.47
CA ILE A 338 -7.59 -16.75 11.50
C ILE A 338 -6.12 -16.54 11.22
N THR A 339 -5.80 -15.78 10.16
CA THR A 339 -4.42 -15.38 9.85
C THR A 339 -3.78 -14.63 11.01
N ARG A 340 -4.45 -13.64 11.62
CA ARG A 340 -3.90 -12.91 12.78
C ARG A 340 -3.59 -13.84 13.94
N LYS A 341 -4.52 -14.76 14.26
CA LYS A 341 -4.33 -15.75 15.35
C LYS A 341 -3.17 -16.69 15.08
N LYS A 342 -3.03 -17.19 13.85
CA LYS A 342 -1.89 -18.03 13.43
C LYS A 342 -0.56 -17.31 13.55
N VAL A 343 -0.47 -16.10 13.02
CA VAL A 343 0.74 -15.26 13.11
C VAL A 343 1.14 -15.04 14.56
N CYS A 344 0.20 -14.63 15.41
CA CYS A 344 0.46 -14.40 16.84
C CYS A 344 0.82 -15.70 17.58
N GLY A 345 0.26 -16.84 17.17
CA GLY A 345 0.62 -18.15 17.71
C GLY A 345 2.10 -18.50 17.50
N TYR A 346 2.65 -18.24 16.32
CA TYR A 346 4.09 -18.40 16.06
C TYR A 346 4.96 -17.46 16.90
N LEU A 347 4.41 -16.32 17.34
CA LEU A 347 5.11 -15.28 18.08
C LEU A 347 4.87 -15.35 19.60
N ALA A 348 4.26 -16.43 20.11
CA ALA A 348 3.96 -16.61 21.52
C ALA A 348 5.20 -16.48 22.43
N PHE A 349 6.39 -16.80 21.92
CA PHE A 349 7.66 -16.62 22.64
C PHE A 349 7.99 -15.15 22.97
N LEU A 350 7.37 -14.19 22.28
CA LEU A 350 7.45 -12.75 22.62
C LEU A 350 6.51 -12.37 23.76
N GLY A 351 5.75 -13.33 24.31
CA GLY A 351 4.75 -13.08 25.36
C GLY A 351 3.46 -12.47 24.82
N ILE A 352 3.12 -12.78 23.56
CA ILE A 352 1.86 -12.35 22.93
C ILE A 352 0.74 -13.30 23.36
N GLU A 353 -0.35 -12.71 23.83
CA GLU A 353 -1.59 -13.38 24.14
C GLU A 353 -2.75 -12.68 23.44
N ILE A 354 -3.58 -13.41 22.69
CA ILE A 354 -4.70 -12.88 21.92
C ILE A 354 -6.02 -13.07 22.67
N ASP A 355 -6.83 -12.03 22.70
CA ASP A 355 -8.24 -12.07 23.07
C ASP A 355 -9.07 -12.48 21.85
N ASP A 356 -9.60 -13.69 21.85
CA ASP A 356 -10.34 -14.26 20.71
C ASP A 356 -11.66 -13.50 20.43
N GLU A 357 -12.31 -12.93 21.45
CA GLU A 357 -13.52 -12.12 21.26
C GLU A 357 -13.16 -10.80 20.57
N ALA A 358 -12.15 -10.09 21.08
CA ALA A 358 -11.66 -8.86 20.45
C ALA A 358 -11.16 -9.12 19.01
N ASN A 359 -10.43 -10.21 18.79
CA ASN A 359 -9.93 -10.59 17.47
C ASN A 359 -11.05 -10.94 16.47
N SER A 360 -12.25 -11.27 16.93
CA SER A 360 -13.38 -11.58 16.05
C SER A 360 -14.07 -10.33 15.45
N LYS A 361 -13.83 -9.16 16.00
CA LYS A 361 -14.45 -7.91 15.56
C LYS A 361 -13.82 -7.43 14.24
N ARG A 362 -14.62 -6.76 13.42
CA ARG A 362 -14.22 -6.28 12.08
C ARG A 362 -14.55 -4.80 11.90
N GLY A 363 -13.85 -4.15 10.96
CA GLY A 363 -14.16 -2.80 10.48
C GLY A 363 -13.99 -1.69 11.51
N GLN A 364 -13.19 -1.89 12.55
CA GLN A 364 -12.92 -0.90 13.59
C GLN A 364 -11.50 -0.99 14.12
N GLU A 365 -11.01 0.11 14.66
CA GLU A 365 -9.77 0.14 15.42
C GLU A 365 -9.96 -0.57 16.75
N ILE A 366 -9.12 -1.56 17.05
CA ILE A 366 -9.24 -2.36 18.27
C ILE A 366 -7.91 -2.96 18.70
N VAL A 367 -7.68 -2.99 20.01
CA VAL A 367 -6.63 -3.81 20.62
C VAL A 367 -7.18 -5.24 20.75
N ILE A 368 -6.46 -6.19 20.16
CA ILE A 368 -6.85 -7.62 20.14
C ILE A 368 -5.96 -8.49 21.03
N SER A 369 -4.94 -7.91 21.67
CA SER A 369 -4.15 -8.61 22.68
C SER A 369 -4.88 -8.65 24.02
N ALA A 370 -4.75 -9.76 24.75
CA ALA A 370 -5.26 -9.91 26.10
C ALA A 370 -4.55 -8.95 27.09
N PRO A 371 -5.17 -8.57 28.22
CA PRO A 371 -4.57 -7.64 29.18
C PRO A 371 -3.21 -8.07 29.74
N GLY A 372 -2.91 -9.38 29.75
CA GLY A 372 -1.62 -9.94 30.21
C GLY A 372 -0.53 -10.00 29.14
N SER A 373 -0.85 -9.66 27.89
CA SER A 373 0.10 -9.70 26.77
C SER A 373 1.24 -8.71 26.96
N LYS A 374 2.48 -9.17 26.76
CA LYS A 374 3.67 -8.28 26.83
C LYS A 374 3.79 -7.36 25.63
N VAL A 375 3.25 -7.75 24.49
CA VAL A 375 3.21 -7.00 23.26
C VAL A 375 1.77 -6.66 22.95
N SER A 376 1.48 -5.39 22.68
CA SER A 376 0.15 -4.96 22.24
C SER A 376 -0.09 -5.39 20.80
N VAL A 377 -1.21 -6.02 20.51
CA VAL A 377 -1.60 -6.38 19.15
C VAL A 377 -2.87 -5.65 18.78
N LEU A 378 -2.87 -4.97 17.64
CA LEU A 378 -3.97 -4.12 17.21
C LEU A 378 -4.43 -4.47 15.79
N VAL A 379 -5.69 -4.18 15.52
CA VAL A 379 -6.23 -4.05 14.15
C VAL A 379 -6.53 -2.58 13.93
N ILE A 380 -5.98 -2.01 12.88
CA ILE A 380 -6.15 -0.60 12.53
C ILE A 380 -6.44 -0.52 11.03
N PRO A 381 -7.68 -0.17 10.64
CA PRO A 381 -7.98 0.09 9.23
C PRO A 381 -7.11 1.19 8.66
N THR A 382 -6.40 0.90 7.57
CA THR A 382 -5.60 1.93 6.90
C THR A 382 -6.50 2.93 6.17
N ASN A 383 -6.06 4.17 6.13
CA ASN A 383 -6.71 5.23 5.38
C ASN A 383 -5.66 6.05 4.63
N GLU A 384 -5.19 5.49 3.52
CA GLU A 384 -4.13 6.10 2.72
C GLU A 384 -4.59 7.43 2.09
N GLU A 385 -5.85 7.52 1.67
CA GLU A 385 -6.38 8.74 1.08
C GLU A 385 -6.42 9.88 2.09
N LEU A 386 -6.82 9.62 3.34
CA LEU A 386 -6.77 10.60 4.41
C LEU A 386 -5.32 10.98 4.75
N ALA A 387 -4.41 10.03 4.78
CA ALA A 387 -2.99 10.31 5.00
C ALA A 387 -2.43 11.24 3.90
N ILE A 388 -2.74 10.95 2.62
CA ILE A 388 -2.35 11.81 1.50
C ILE A 388 -2.97 13.21 1.64
N ALA A 389 -4.24 13.31 2.03
CA ALA A 389 -4.90 14.59 2.24
C ALA A 389 -4.24 15.42 3.37
N ARG A 390 -3.85 14.79 4.48
CA ARG A 390 -3.11 15.43 5.59
C ARG A 390 -1.73 15.93 5.16
N GLU A 391 -0.97 15.11 4.44
CA GLU A 391 0.34 15.48 3.89
C GLU A 391 0.22 16.64 2.88
N THR A 392 -0.80 16.58 2.02
CA THR A 392 -1.11 17.65 1.05
C THR A 392 -1.41 18.95 1.79
N LEU A 393 -2.31 18.92 2.79
CA LEU A 393 -2.68 20.09 3.57
C LEU A 393 -1.49 20.73 4.28
N ALA A 394 -0.56 19.92 4.78
CA ALA A 394 0.62 20.42 5.50
C ALA A 394 1.57 21.22 4.61
N LEU A 395 1.57 20.97 3.29
CA LEU A 395 2.47 21.63 2.32
C LEU A 395 1.83 22.82 1.59
N VAL A 396 0.49 22.91 1.55
CA VAL A 396 -0.21 23.98 0.82
C VAL A 396 -0.80 25.07 1.72
N LYS A 397 -0.64 24.93 3.05
CA LYS A 397 -1.04 25.95 4.04
C LYS A 397 -0.01 27.13 4.10
#